data_5cf071c3cfc6a97182da73d290e170e2
#
_entry.id   5cf071c3cfc6a97182da73d290e170e2
#
_cell.length_a   1.000
_cell.length_b   1.000
_cell.length_c   1.000
_cell.angle_alpha   90.00
_cell.angle_beta   90.00
_cell.angle_gamma   90.00
#
_symmetry.space_group_name_H-M   'P 1'
#
loop_
_entity.id
_entity.type
_entity.pdbx_description
1 polymer ?
#
loop_
_entity_poly.entity_id
_entity_poly.type
_entity_poly.pdbx_seq_one_letter_code
_entity_poly.pdbx_strand_id
1 'polypeptide(L)' 'MAVKLTEQTNGPHIYMRLRLDSGRVEEIDAYISEEGWHYVTSADRTPEVRLRIIAAFHTLY' A
#
# COMPACT_ATOMS: atom_id res chain seq x y z
N MET A 1 5.79 -6.26 -12.90
CA MET A 1 5.14 -6.86 -11.71
C MET A 1 5.57 -6.10 -10.47
N ALA A 2 4.63 -5.76 -9.62
CA ALA A 2 4.96 -5.08 -8.36
C ALA A 2 5.69 -6.06 -7.42
N VAL A 3 6.57 -5.52 -6.58
CA VAL A 3 7.42 -6.31 -5.69
C VAL A 3 7.29 -5.76 -4.27
N LYS A 4 7.07 -6.66 -3.31
CA LYS A 4 7.09 -6.30 -1.89
C LYS A 4 8.54 -6.20 -1.42
N LEU A 5 8.90 -5.06 -0.84
CA LEU A 5 10.23 -4.83 -0.30
C LEU A 5 10.28 -5.12 1.19
N THR A 6 9.32 -4.60 1.96
CA THR A 6 9.18 -4.87 3.39
C THR A 6 7.71 -4.96 3.76
N GLU A 7 7.42 -5.67 4.84
CA GLU A 7 6.10 -5.74 5.42
C GLU A 7 6.23 -5.83 6.93
N GLN A 8 5.42 -5.05 7.63
CA GLN A 8 5.40 -5.06 9.09
C GLN A 8 3.95 -4.98 9.56
N THR A 9 3.56 -5.87 10.45
CA THR A 9 2.22 -5.89 11.03
C THR A 9 2.28 -5.35 12.45
N ASN A 10 1.34 -4.45 12.78
CA ASN A 10 1.22 -3.87 14.12
C ASN A 10 -0.27 -3.73 14.44
N GLY A 11 -0.81 -4.69 15.20
CA GLY A 11 -2.25 -4.75 15.45
C GLY A 11 -3.03 -4.90 14.15
N PRO A 12 -4.06 -4.06 13.91
CA PRO A 12 -4.81 -4.12 12.65
C PRO A 12 -4.08 -3.47 11.47
N HIS A 13 -2.92 -2.83 11.70
CA HIS A 13 -2.18 -2.12 10.68
C HIS A 13 -1.17 -3.02 9.98
N ILE A 14 -1.05 -2.84 8.67
CA ILE A 14 -0.04 -3.49 7.84
C ILE A 14 0.71 -2.38 7.14
N TYR A 15 2.01 -2.29 7.42
CA TYR A 15 2.89 -1.31 6.79
C TYR A 15 3.67 -2.04 5.72
N MET A 16 3.55 -1.59 4.48
CA MET A 16 4.24 -2.23 3.36
C MET A 16 5.03 -1.19 2.59
N ARG A 17 6.26 -1.54 2.25
CA ARG A 17 7.06 -0.83 1.28
C ARG A 17 7.13 -1.71 0.04
N LEU A 18 6.81 -1.14 -1.11
CA LEU A 18 6.71 -1.91 -2.35
C LEU A 18 7.26 -1.10 -3.53
N ARG A 19 7.57 -1.80 -4.60
CA ARG A 19 7.96 -1.19 -5.86
C ARG A 19 6.88 -1.46 -6.89
N LEU A 20 6.38 -0.41 -7.52
CA LEU A 20 5.42 -0.50 -8.60
C LEU A 20 6.09 -0.95 -9.90
N ASP A 21 5.29 -1.35 -10.87
CA ASP A 21 5.78 -1.74 -12.20
C ASP A 21 6.60 -0.63 -12.86
N SER A 22 6.29 0.62 -12.56
CA SER A 22 7.04 1.78 -13.06
C SER A 22 8.44 1.91 -12.46
N GLY A 23 8.75 1.13 -11.43
CA GLY A 23 9.99 1.25 -10.69
C GLY A 23 9.92 2.17 -9.48
N ARG A 24 8.81 2.89 -9.28
CA ARG A 24 8.63 3.74 -8.10
C ARG A 24 8.54 2.90 -6.84
N VAL A 25 9.25 3.35 -5.82
CA VAL A 25 9.13 2.78 -4.47
C VAL A 25 8.10 3.60 -3.70
N GLU A 26 7.12 2.91 -3.12
CA GLU A 26 6.03 3.55 -2.38
C GLU A 26 5.82 2.85 -1.04
N GLU A 27 5.22 3.58 -0.12
CA GLU A 27 4.87 3.07 1.18
C GLU A 27 3.38 3.20 1.41
N ILE A 28 2.78 2.21 2.07
CA ILE A 28 1.37 2.21 2.39
C ILE A 28 1.17 1.68 3.80
N ASP A 29 0.28 2.32 4.54
CA ASP A 29 -0.27 1.81 5.78
C ASP A 29 -1.72 1.42 5.49
N ALA A 30 -2.02 0.14 5.56
CA ALA A 30 -3.35 -0.39 5.35
C ALA A 30 -3.87 -1.00 6.64
N TYR A 31 -5.14 -0.79 6.94
CA TYR A 31 -5.76 -1.46 8.06
C TYR A 31 -7.22 -1.77 7.75
N ILE A 32 -7.72 -2.83 8.38
CA ILE A 32 -9.10 -3.26 8.21
C ILE A 32 -9.88 -2.94 9.48
N SER A 33 -11.10 -2.42 9.27
CA SER A 33 -12.06 -2.14 10.34
C SER A 33 -13.42 -2.73 9.96
N GLU A 34 -14.43 -2.51 10.80
CA GLU A 34 -15.79 -2.92 10.49
C GLU A 34 -16.33 -2.30 9.20
N GLU A 35 -15.80 -1.15 8.83
CA GLU A 35 -16.19 -0.44 7.62
C GLU A 35 -15.43 -0.91 6.38
N GLY A 36 -14.45 -1.80 6.55
CA GLY A 36 -13.61 -2.32 5.48
C GLY A 36 -12.18 -1.82 5.56
N TRP A 37 -11.51 -1.81 4.41
CA TRP A 37 -10.11 -1.41 4.33
C TRP A 37 -9.97 0.11 4.31
N HIS A 38 -8.94 0.59 5.02
CA HIS A 38 -8.51 1.99 5.03
C HIS A 38 -7.05 2.06 4.62
N TYR A 39 -6.66 3.11 3.89
CA TYR A 39 -5.31 3.23 3.35
C TYR A 39 -4.75 4.62 3.59
N VAL A 40 -3.47 4.66 3.96
CA VAL A 40 -2.72 5.91 4.07
C VAL A 40 -1.49 5.78 3.17
N THR A 41 -1.38 6.70 2.24
CA THR A 41 -0.21 6.82 1.34
C THR A 41 0.35 8.24 1.50
N SER A 42 1.47 8.52 0.82
CA SER A 42 2.02 9.89 0.84
C SER A 42 0.98 10.89 0.36
N ALA A 43 0.86 12.02 1.07
CA ALA A 43 -0.21 13.00 0.85
C ALA A 43 -0.14 13.67 -0.53
N ASP A 44 1.04 13.72 -1.14
CA ASP A 44 1.28 14.35 -2.44
C ASP A 44 1.00 13.43 -3.63
N ARG A 45 0.51 12.21 -3.38
CA ARG A 45 0.20 11.27 -4.46
C ARG A 45 -1.11 11.65 -5.13
N THR A 46 -1.13 11.57 -6.48
CA THR A 46 -2.37 11.75 -7.23
C THR A 46 -3.32 10.59 -6.93
N PRO A 47 -4.64 10.79 -7.11
CA PRO A 47 -5.60 9.68 -6.93
C PRO A 47 -5.28 8.47 -7.78
N GLU A 48 -4.81 8.66 -9.01
CA GLU A 48 -4.44 7.57 -9.89
C GLU A 48 -3.28 6.74 -9.33
N VAL A 49 -2.21 7.41 -8.90
CA VAL A 49 -1.05 6.72 -8.31
C VAL A 49 -1.46 6.02 -7.02
N ARG A 50 -2.28 6.68 -6.20
CA ARG A 50 -2.78 6.09 -4.95
C ARG A 50 -3.53 4.78 -5.22
N LEU A 51 -4.39 4.75 -6.24
CA LEU A 51 -5.12 3.53 -6.59
C LEU A 51 -4.18 2.42 -7.06
N ARG A 52 -3.12 2.75 -7.77
CA ARG A 52 -2.11 1.76 -8.19
C ARG A 52 -1.38 1.18 -6.99
N ILE A 53 -1.04 2.00 -6.00
CA ILE A 53 -0.40 1.53 -4.77
C ILE A 53 -1.32 0.57 -4.03
N ILE A 54 -2.59 0.93 -3.88
CA ILE A 54 -3.58 0.08 -3.21
C ILE A 54 -3.74 -1.26 -3.93
N ALA A 55 -3.88 -1.24 -5.25
CA ALA A 55 -4.01 -2.46 -6.05
C ALA A 55 -2.78 -3.35 -5.90
N ALA A 56 -1.59 -2.77 -5.96
CA ALA A 56 -0.35 -3.50 -5.77
C ALA A 56 -0.27 -4.11 -4.36
N PHE A 57 -0.66 -3.35 -3.34
CA PHE A 57 -0.71 -3.85 -1.97
C PHE A 57 -1.55 -5.13 -1.88
N HIS A 58 -2.76 -5.12 -2.42
CA HIS A 58 -3.64 -6.29 -2.36
C HIS A 58 -3.15 -7.47 -3.18
N THR A 59 -2.38 -7.22 -4.23
CA THR A 59 -1.74 -8.30 -4.99
C THR A 59 -0.63 -8.95 -4.18
N LEU A 60 0.12 -8.14 -3.40
CA LEU A 60 1.31 -8.60 -2.67
C LEU A 60 0.99 -9.10 -1.27
N TYR A 61 -0.10 -8.65 -0.70
CA TYR A 61 -0.50 -9.06 0.64
C TYR A 61 -1.31 -10.34 0.60
#